data_59480a66d4885678f3177b6093ea3690
#
_entry.id   59480a66d4885678f3177b6093ea3690
#
_cell.length_a   1.000
_cell.length_b   1.000
_cell.length_c   1.000
_cell.angle_alpha   90.00
_cell.angle_beta   90.00
_cell.angle_gamma   90.00
#
_symmetry.space_group_name_H-M   'P 1'
#
loop_
_entity.id
_entity.type
_entity.pdbx_description
1 polymer ?
#
loop_
_entity_poly.entity_id
_entity_poly.type
_entity_poly.pdbx_seq_one_letter_code
_entity_poly.pdbx_strand_id
1 'polypeptide(L)'
;MYTQVKRLATLMIALTFVVLAAGCAPKAAPSTSVMDTPEYHYNQGLKALDADRLDDATREFDRAISLDPKLSLGYIGKGLVLGKKGDFKAAFETMEKAKDLETKGIEARIGMIRLDSMQMASDQKKVGELVKSAEKEFKAADEKEPNNPRLHYYMGMCYEMALDFDNAATMFRAVLSMNRDFVAEANAEWSVIQKIQRAAPGTEIGKKIALIDKIDRADVAALFDQELNLEKLYTKRGVKTYDTTFKAPTEASTAMQTETVTKMEPATDIADNWLRPSIEEVLKLQVRGLEAGPNHKFDPDKLITKGEFALMLEDILIKVNGDEKLATKFLGATSPFPDVRNDHYAFNAIMTATSRGFLEADKATGEFRATDPVSGADALLSIREFKDQLKF
;
A
#
# COMPACT_ATOMS: atom_id res chain seq x y z
N MET A 1 36.87 65.95 8.65
CA MET A 1 36.25 65.56 9.94
C MET A 1 34.89 64.85 9.81
N TYR A 2 34.00 65.33 8.96
CA TYR A 2 32.65 64.78 8.74
C TYR A 2 32.60 63.37 8.16
N THR A 3 33.54 63.01 7.31
CA THR A 3 33.66 61.67 6.67
C THR A 3 34.16 60.58 7.61
N GLN A 4 35.00 60.91 8.59
CA GLN A 4 35.48 59.99 9.60
C GLN A 4 34.38 59.63 10.62
N VAL A 5 33.59 60.59 11.01
CA VAL A 5 32.43 60.37 11.95
C VAL A 5 31.36 59.48 11.34
N LYS A 6 31.06 59.65 10.03
CA LYS A 6 30.12 58.73 9.31
C LYS A 6 30.66 57.29 9.21
N ARG A 7 31.95 57.07 9.00
CA ARG A 7 32.53 55.72 8.95
C ARG A 7 32.55 55.03 10.32
N LEU A 8 32.79 55.78 11.42
CA LEU A 8 32.70 55.23 12.77
C LEU A 8 31.24 54.92 13.16
N ALA A 9 30.28 55.73 12.77
CA ALA A 9 28.84 55.46 13.03
C ALA A 9 28.34 54.24 12.27
N THR A 10 28.74 54.06 10.99
CA THR A 10 28.40 52.86 10.19
C THR A 10 29.06 51.59 10.74
N LEU A 11 30.31 51.68 11.23
CA LEU A 11 31.01 50.56 11.87
C LEU A 11 30.36 50.17 13.21
N MET A 12 29.94 51.13 14.03
CA MET A 12 29.20 50.83 15.27
C MET A 12 27.83 50.22 15.03
N ILE A 13 27.07 50.69 14.02
CA ILE A 13 25.76 50.10 13.65
C ILE A 13 25.94 48.70 13.13
N ALA A 14 26.96 48.41 12.32
CA ALA A 14 27.28 47.05 11.84
C ALA A 14 27.71 46.12 12.98
N LEU A 15 28.47 46.62 13.96
CA LEU A 15 28.90 45.83 15.12
C LEU A 15 27.77 45.53 16.09
N THR A 16 26.78 46.45 16.28
CA THR A 16 25.61 46.21 17.08
C THR A 16 24.63 45.22 16.41
N PHE A 17 24.53 45.19 15.06
CA PHE A 17 23.71 44.23 14.35
C PHE A 17 24.31 42.80 14.44
N VAL A 18 25.62 42.65 14.42
CA VAL A 18 26.32 41.35 14.58
C VAL A 18 26.17 40.80 16.00
N VAL A 19 26.17 41.63 17.01
CA VAL A 19 25.99 41.21 18.42
C VAL A 19 24.51 40.84 18.72
N LEU A 20 23.52 41.44 18.05
CA LEU A 20 22.11 41.09 18.17
C LEU A 20 21.77 39.77 17.43
N ALA A 21 22.50 39.43 16.37
CA ALA A 21 22.32 38.16 15.66
C ALA A 21 22.90 36.95 16.41
N ALA A 22 23.88 37.15 17.30
CA ALA A 22 24.49 36.07 18.09
C ALA A 22 23.65 35.66 19.34
N GLY A 23 22.55 36.36 19.65
CA GLY A 23 21.77 36.14 20.86
C GLY A 23 20.57 35.19 20.74
N CYS A 24 20.25 34.67 19.54
CA CYS A 24 19.01 33.89 19.33
C CYS A 24 19.25 32.38 19.06
N ALA A 25 20.40 31.81 19.38
CA ALA A 25 20.53 30.37 19.37
C ALA A 25 19.72 29.77 20.54
N PRO A 26 18.82 28.82 20.32
CA PRO A 26 18.09 28.19 21.41
C PRO A 26 19.05 27.54 22.39
N LYS A 27 18.95 27.92 23.67
CA LYS A 27 19.82 27.42 24.73
C LYS A 27 19.36 26.01 25.11
N ALA A 28 20.30 25.06 25.22
CA ALA A 28 19.99 23.70 25.65
C ALA A 28 19.35 23.68 27.04
N ALA A 29 18.32 22.87 27.22
CA ALA A 29 17.69 22.65 28.53
C ALA A 29 18.63 21.82 29.43
N PRO A 30 18.61 22.00 30.76
CA PRO A 30 19.38 21.16 31.66
C PRO A 30 18.81 19.72 31.69
N SER A 31 19.72 18.74 31.74
CA SER A 31 19.38 17.35 32.02
C SER A 31 18.86 17.19 33.46
N THR A 32 17.84 16.37 33.67
CA THR A 32 17.22 16.10 34.99
C THR A 32 17.71 14.81 35.61
N SER A 33 18.38 13.94 34.86
CA SER A 33 18.95 12.68 35.34
C SER A 33 20.05 12.18 34.40
N VAL A 34 20.79 11.16 34.82
CA VAL A 34 21.86 10.53 34.00
C VAL A 34 21.30 9.92 32.70
N MET A 35 20.06 9.49 32.68
CA MET A 35 19.40 8.93 31.49
C MET A 35 18.69 9.98 30.65
N ASP A 36 18.60 11.22 31.09
CA ASP A 36 17.95 12.30 30.37
C ASP A 36 18.92 12.90 29.32
N THR A 37 19.26 12.08 28.30
CA THR A 37 20.17 12.48 27.20
C THR A 37 19.41 12.61 25.87
N PRO A 38 19.90 13.45 24.97
CA PRO A 38 19.28 13.61 23.64
C PRO A 38 19.10 12.27 22.89
N GLU A 39 20.12 11.41 22.94
CA GLU A 39 20.13 10.11 22.27
C GLU A 39 19.12 9.13 22.93
N TYR A 40 18.99 9.15 24.23
CA TYR A 40 17.99 8.34 24.93
C TYR A 40 16.59 8.71 24.46
N HIS A 41 16.25 10.00 24.48
CA HIS A 41 14.94 10.49 24.08
C HIS A 41 14.70 10.27 22.59
N TYR A 42 15.70 10.45 21.73
CA TYR A 42 15.59 10.08 20.31
C TYR A 42 15.21 8.60 20.12
N ASN A 43 15.89 7.70 20.82
CA ASN A 43 15.61 6.27 20.74
C ASN A 43 14.22 5.89 21.30
N GLN A 44 13.75 6.55 22.37
CA GLN A 44 12.38 6.36 22.85
C GLN A 44 11.36 6.90 21.87
N GLY A 45 11.64 8.03 21.25
CA GLY A 45 10.84 8.62 20.19
C GLY A 45 10.67 7.68 18.98
N LEU A 46 11.75 7.01 18.55
CA LEU A 46 11.69 6.01 17.47
C LEU A 46 10.79 4.83 17.86
N LYS A 47 10.96 4.26 19.05
CA LYS A 47 10.11 3.17 19.53
C LYS A 47 8.63 3.54 19.62
N ALA A 48 8.34 4.79 20.00
CA ALA A 48 6.98 5.30 20.03
C ALA A 48 6.42 5.51 18.63
N LEU A 49 7.24 6.00 17.70
CA LEU A 49 6.88 6.18 16.28
C LEU A 49 6.58 4.85 15.59
N ASP A 50 7.39 3.82 15.84
CA ASP A 50 7.19 2.47 15.29
C ASP A 50 5.93 1.81 15.87
N ALA A 51 5.58 2.13 17.13
CA ALA A 51 4.34 1.69 17.77
C ALA A 51 3.12 2.57 17.45
N ASP A 52 3.25 3.49 16.49
CA ASP A 52 2.25 4.49 16.08
C ASP A 52 1.70 5.38 17.21
N ARG A 53 2.46 5.50 18.31
CA ARG A 53 2.15 6.38 19.44
C ARG A 53 2.68 7.79 19.19
N LEU A 54 2.04 8.51 18.24
CA LEU A 54 2.57 9.75 17.67
C LEU A 54 2.74 10.89 18.69
N ASP A 55 1.89 10.96 19.71
CA ASP A 55 2.02 12.00 20.74
C ASP A 55 3.16 11.71 21.71
N ASP A 56 3.40 10.44 22.05
CA ASP A 56 4.56 10.02 22.82
C ASP A 56 5.84 10.31 22.05
N ALA A 57 5.89 9.92 20.78
CA ALA A 57 7.01 10.20 19.90
C ALA A 57 7.31 11.70 19.81
N THR A 58 6.26 12.53 19.68
CA THR A 58 6.41 14.00 19.67
C THR A 58 7.10 14.50 20.93
N ARG A 59 6.64 14.07 22.12
CA ARG A 59 7.24 14.49 23.41
C ARG A 59 8.70 14.09 23.53
N GLU A 60 9.02 12.88 23.12
CA GLU A 60 10.38 12.36 23.19
C GLU A 60 11.32 13.11 22.24
N PHE A 61 10.93 13.35 20.99
CA PHE A 61 11.74 14.12 20.05
C PHE A 61 11.89 15.59 20.48
N ASP A 62 10.82 16.22 21.01
CA ASP A 62 10.90 17.57 21.52
C ASP A 62 11.83 17.65 22.75
N ARG A 63 11.86 16.62 23.60
CA ARG A 63 12.82 16.53 24.70
C ARG A 63 14.26 16.40 24.20
N ALA A 64 14.50 15.53 23.23
CA ALA A 64 15.82 15.39 22.58
C ALA A 64 16.31 16.73 22.02
N ILE A 65 15.46 17.45 21.28
CA ILE A 65 15.78 18.77 20.72
C ILE A 65 16.01 19.82 21.83
N SER A 66 15.23 19.75 22.93
CA SER A 66 15.42 20.70 24.03
C SER A 66 16.74 20.51 24.76
N LEU A 67 17.21 19.26 24.86
CA LEU A 67 18.50 18.93 25.47
C LEU A 67 19.68 19.26 24.55
N ASP A 68 19.55 18.99 23.24
CA ASP A 68 20.53 19.43 22.25
C ASP A 68 19.83 20.00 21.00
N PRO A 69 19.69 21.34 20.91
CA PRO A 69 19.09 21.98 19.76
C PRO A 69 19.87 21.86 18.44
N LYS A 70 21.06 21.27 18.48
CA LYS A 70 21.90 21.00 17.29
C LYS A 70 21.85 19.54 16.85
N LEU A 71 21.17 18.68 17.60
CA LEU A 71 20.98 17.27 17.24
C LEU A 71 20.00 17.14 16.06
N SER A 72 20.53 16.96 14.85
CA SER A 72 19.73 16.77 13.62
C SER A 72 18.70 15.63 13.74
N LEU A 73 19.10 14.51 14.40
CA LEU A 73 18.24 13.34 14.59
C LEU A 73 16.91 13.65 15.29
N GLY A 74 16.91 14.57 16.27
CA GLY A 74 15.67 14.99 16.95
C GLY A 74 14.69 15.65 15.96
N TYR A 75 15.17 16.49 15.07
CA TYR A 75 14.35 17.13 14.03
C TYR A 75 13.91 16.14 12.97
N ILE A 76 14.75 15.15 12.60
CA ILE A 76 14.36 14.07 11.70
C ILE A 76 13.16 13.30 12.28
N GLY A 77 13.28 12.86 13.54
CA GLY A 77 12.19 12.16 14.22
C GLY A 77 10.91 12.99 14.27
N LYS A 78 11.01 14.27 14.66
CA LYS A 78 9.87 15.19 14.68
C LYS A 78 9.24 15.39 13.31
N GLY A 79 10.06 15.55 12.26
CA GLY A 79 9.59 15.65 10.87
C GLY A 79 8.80 14.42 10.43
N LEU A 80 9.28 13.21 10.77
CA LEU A 80 8.56 11.97 10.45
C LEU A 80 7.21 11.85 11.20
N VAL A 81 7.16 12.29 12.47
CA VAL A 81 5.88 12.34 13.21
C VAL A 81 4.89 13.30 12.56
N LEU A 82 5.35 14.49 12.16
CA LEU A 82 4.51 15.48 11.46
C LEU A 82 3.98 14.92 10.13
N GLY A 83 4.84 14.20 9.37
CA GLY A 83 4.45 13.51 8.15
C GLY A 83 3.36 12.45 8.40
N LYS A 84 3.51 11.62 9.42
CA LYS A 84 2.46 10.66 9.82
C LYS A 84 1.16 11.32 10.27
N LYS A 85 1.22 12.50 10.88
CA LYS A 85 0.03 13.31 11.24
C LYS A 85 -0.59 14.04 10.04
N GLY A 86 0.04 13.98 8.85
CA GLY A 86 -0.44 14.62 7.63
C GLY A 86 -0.05 16.10 7.48
N ASP A 87 0.69 16.68 8.43
CA ASP A 87 1.20 18.04 8.33
C ASP A 87 2.51 18.07 7.53
N PHE A 88 2.41 17.81 6.23
CA PHE A 88 3.56 17.74 5.35
C PHE A 88 4.33 19.05 5.24
N LYS A 89 3.65 20.21 5.35
CA LYS A 89 4.34 21.49 5.31
C LYS A 89 5.31 21.62 6.48
N ALA A 90 4.82 21.47 7.71
CA ALA A 90 5.68 21.53 8.89
C ALA A 90 6.71 20.39 8.92
N ALA A 91 6.37 19.22 8.39
CA ALA A 91 7.28 18.07 8.27
C ALA A 91 8.50 18.40 7.40
N PHE A 92 8.30 18.92 6.20
CA PHE A 92 9.40 19.31 5.30
C PHE A 92 10.22 20.48 5.86
N GLU A 93 9.58 21.51 6.43
CA GLU A 93 10.30 22.62 7.08
C GLU A 93 11.19 22.12 8.23
N THR A 94 10.69 21.17 9.03
CA THR A 94 11.45 20.55 10.13
C THR A 94 12.60 19.70 9.60
N MET A 95 12.38 18.97 8.50
CA MET A 95 13.41 18.13 7.87
C MET A 95 14.50 18.96 7.18
N GLU A 96 14.16 20.10 6.55
CA GLU A 96 15.16 21.04 6.02
C GLU A 96 16.05 21.57 7.16
N LYS A 97 15.48 21.91 8.33
CA LYS A 97 16.26 22.28 9.48
C LYS A 97 17.20 21.17 9.95
N ALA A 98 16.73 19.93 9.94
CA ALA A 98 17.60 18.77 10.23
C ALA A 98 18.76 18.67 9.26
N LYS A 99 18.51 18.87 7.95
CA LYS A 99 19.50 18.83 6.88
C LYS A 99 20.54 19.94 7.03
N ASP A 100 20.14 21.14 7.45
CA ASP A 100 21.06 22.26 7.72
C ASP A 100 21.99 21.98 8.92
N LEU A 101 21.51 21.25 9.92
CA LEU A 101 22.29 20.82 11.08
C LEU A 101 23.21 19.64 10.77
N GLU A 102 22.86 18.85 9.77
CA GLU A 102 23.58 17.63 9.38
C GLU A 102 24.72 17.93 8.40
N THR A 103 25.93 18.16 8.91
CA THR A 103 27.06 18.60 8.07
C THR A 103 27.65 17.48 7.20
N LYS A 104 27.64 16.23 7.66
CA LYS A 104 28.32 15.10 6.99
C LYS A 104 27.41 13.92 6.64
N GLY A 105 26.34 13.66 7.39
CA GLY A 105 25.47 12.50 7.22
C GLY A 105 24.48 12.63 6.06
N ILE A 106 23.65 11.62 5.94
CA ILE A 106 22.58 11.51 4.93
C ILE A 106 21.21 11.26 5.54
N GLU A 107 21.11 11.20 6.88
CA GLU A 107 19.88 10.80 7.58
C GLU A 107 18.71 11.74 7.31
N ALA A 108 18.96 13.06 7.25
CA ALA A 108 17.92 14.02 6.90
C ALA A 108 17.42 13.86 5.46
N ARG A 109 18.30 13.48 4.52
CA ARG A 109 17.92 13.19 3.13
C ARG A 109 17.08 11.91 3.03
N ILE A 110 17.44 10.87 3.78
CA ILE A 110 16.60 9.67 3.93
C ILE A 110 15.23 10.06 4.52
N GLY A 111 15.21 10.94 5.52
CA GLY A 111 13.98 11.49 6.07
C GLY A 111 13.11 12.20 5.04
N MET A 112 13.72 12.99 4.13
CA MET A 112 13.00 13.62 3.01
C MET A 112 12.36 12.61 2.07
N ILE A 113 13.10 11.57 1.64
CA ILE A 113 12.58 10.49 0.80
C ILE A 113 11.38 9.80 1.48
N ARG A 114 11.46 9.57 2.79
CA ARG A 114 10.36 8.99 3.56
C ARG A 114 9.12 9.91 3.61
N LEU A 115 9.32 11.23 3.74
CA LEU A 115 8.22 12.20 3.68
C LEU A 115 7.57 12.27 2.30
N ASP A 116 8.38 12.25 1.24
CA ASP A 116 7.85 12.18 -0.14
C ASP A 116 6.97 10.93 -0.31
N SER A 117 7.41 9.75 0.17
CA SER A 117 6.62 8.51 0.14
C SER A 117 5.32 8.63 0.93
N MET A 118 5.35 9.19 2.14
CA MET A 118 4.16 9.39 2.97
C MET A 118 3.16 10.34 2.29
N GLN A 119 3.65 11.41 1.66
CA GLN A 119 2.80 12.37 0.96
C GLN A 119 2.17 11.77 -0.30
N MET A 120 2.86 10.88 -1.03
CA MET A 120 2.29 10.16 -2.18
C MET A 120 1.09 9.32 -1.78
N ALA A 121 1.11 8.68 -0.60
CA ALA A 121 -0.02 7.92 -0.09
C ALA A 121 -1.26 8.79 0.14
N SER A 122 -1.07 10.06 0.51
CA SER A 122 -2.17 11.00 0.80
C SER A 122 -2.61 11.84 -0.40
N ASP A 123 -1.72 12.11 -1.36
CA ASP A 123 -1.99 12.98 -2.53
C ASP A 123 -1.44 12.37 -3.83
N GLN A 124 -2.26 11.53 -4.43
CA GLN A 124 -1.95 10.84 -5.69
C GLN A 124 -1.67 11.79 -6.87
N LYS A 125 -2.12 13.05 -6.82
CA LYS A 125 -1.88 14.01 -7.91
C LYS A 125 -0.44 14.50 -7.96
N LYS A 126 0.31 14.38 -6.86
CA LYS A 126 1.68 14.87 -6.74
C LYS A 126 2.75 13.79 -6.93
N VAL A 127 2.38 12.54 -7.19
CA VAL A 127 3.32 11.41 -7.27
C VAL A 127 4.54 11.73 -8.15
N GLY A 128 4.34 12.24 -9.36
CA GLY A 128 5.45 12.53 -10.27
C GLY A 128 6.41 13.65 -9.80
N GLU A 129 5.93 14.62 -9.00
CA GLU A 129 6.77 15.67 -8.41
C GLU A 129 7.55 15.12 -7.21
N LEU A 130 6.88 14.33 -6.37
CA LEU A 130 7.45 13.75 -5.17
C LEU A 130 8.52 12.71 -5.48
N VAL A 131 8.33 11.88 -6.52
CA VAL A 131 9.38 10.97 -7.02
C VAL A 131 10.63 11.74 -7.43
N LYS A 132 10.49 12.81 -8.20
CA LYS A 132 11.64 13.65 -8.61
C LYS A 132 12.33 14.31 -7.41
N SER A 133 11.57 14.70 -6.39
CA SER A 133 12.12 15.22 -5.14
C SER A 133 12.95 14.15 -4.43
N ALA A 134 12.39 12.95 -4.26
CA ALA A 134 13.08 11.82 -3.65
C ALA A 134 14.35 11.41 -4.42
N GLU A 135 14.29 11.34 -5.75
CA GLU A 135 15.45 11.04 -6.61
C GLU A 135 16.58 12.06 -6.45
N LYS A 136 16.24 13.34 -6.31
CA LYS A 136 17.22 14.40 -6.05
C LYS A 136 17.92 14.19 -4.71
N GLU A 137 17.16 13.91 -3.65
CA GLU A 137 17.74 13.66 -2.33
C GLU A 137 18.53 12.34 -2.29
N PHE A 138 18.03 11.30 -2.99
CA PHE A 138 18.74 10.02 -3.15
C PHE A 138 20.11 10.23 -3.80
N LYS A 139 20.16 10.90 -4.96
CA LYS A 139 21.42 11.16 -5.67
C LYS A 139 22.42 11.90 -4.79
N ALA A 140 21.98 12.95 -4.10
CA ALA A 140 22.84 13.74 -3.23
C ALA A 140 23.30 12.97 -1.97
N ALA A 141 22.54 11.98 -1.51
CA ALA A 141 22.91 11.09 -0.42
C ALA A 141 23.88 10.00 -0.89
N ASP A 142 23.61 9.38 -2.04
CA ASP A 142 24.43 8.31 -2.61
C ASP A 142 25.85 8.80 -3.00
N GLU A 143 25.97 10.06 -3.45
CA GLU A 143 27.28 10.71 -3.68
C GLU A 143 28.12 10.82 -2.40
N LYS A 144 27.48 10.95 -1.22
CA LYS A 144 28.17 11.04 0.08
C LYS A 144 28.48 9.67 0.67
N GLU A 145 27.51 8.78 0.63
CA GLU A 145 27.57 7.43 1.20
C GLU A 145 27.10 6.39 0.17
N PRO A 146 27.92 6.04 -0.82
CA PRO A 146 27.59 5.03 -1.80
C PRO A 146 27.30 3.68 -1.13
N ASN A 147 26.32 2.96 -1.66
CA ASN A 147 25.93 1.65 -1.15
C ASN A 147 25.47 1.67 0.32
N ASN A 148 24.75 2.69 0.75
CA ASN A 148 24.07 2.70 2.05
C ASN A 148 22.76 1.90 1.94
N PRO A 149 22.61 0.75 2.67
CA PRO A 149 21.43 -0.12 2.53
C PRO A 149 20.13 0.60 2.90
N ARG A 150 20.16 1.44 3.93
CA ARG A 150 19.01 2.20 4.41
C ARG A 150 18.50 3.20 3.37
N LEU A 151 19.44 3.89 2.69
CA LEU A 151 19.10 4.82 1.61
C LEU A 151 18.40 4.10 0.46
N HIS A 152 18.95 2.96 0.00
CA HIS A 152 18.38 2.17 -1.09
C HIS A 152 17.03 1.56 -0.68
N TYR A 153 16.89 1.08 0.56
CA TYR A 153 15.63 0.54 1.06
C TYR A 153 14.49 1.58 0.99
N TYR A 154 14.70 2.77 1.56
CA TYR A 154 13.66 3.80 1.54
C TYR A 154 13.39 4.38 0.15
N MET A 155 14.38 4.40 -0.74
CA MET A 155 14.13 4.75 -2.14
C MET A 155 13.33 3.66 -2.86
N GLY A 156 13.57 2.38 -2.54
CA GLY A 156 12.74 1.26 -2.99
C GLY A 156 11.27 1.42 -2.58
N MET A 157 11.02 1.72 -1.30
CA MET A 157 9.68 2.02 -0.78
C MET A 157 9.04 3.24 -1.48
N CYS A 158 9.84 4.25 -1.81
CA CYS A 158 9.36 5.42 -2.55
C CYS A 158 8.87 5.06 -3.96
N TYR A 159 9.64 4.27 -4.70
CA TYR A 159 9.23 3.78 -6.02
C TYR A 159 8.02 2.84 -5.95
N GLU A 160 7.93 2.01 -4.91
CA GLU A 160 6.78 1.15 -4.67
C GLU A 160 5.50 1.96 -4.48
N MET A 161 5.53 3.00 -3.64
CA MET A 161 4.41 3.94 -3.45
C MET A 161 4.03 4.68 -4.74
N ALA A 162 4.99 4.88 -5.63
CA ALA A 162 4.77 5.45 -6.96
C ALA A 162 4.29 4.42 -7.99
N LEU A 163 4.09 3.16 -7.61
CA LEU A 163 3.73 2.02 -8.47
C LEU A 163 4.77 1.75 -9.58
N ASP A 164 6.01 2.19 -9.37
CA ASP A 164 7.17 1.90 -10.23
C ASP A 164 7.92 0.67 -9.71
N PHE A 165 7.37 -0.49 -10.02
CA PHE A 165 7.85 -1.76 -9.49
C PHE A 165 9.21 -2.18 -10.04
N ASP A 166 9.63 -1.68 -11.20
CA ASP A 166 10.93 -2.01 -11.80
C ASP A 166 12.06 -1.28 -11.07
N ASN A 167 11.89 0.00 -10.79
CA ASN A 167 12.84 0.76 -9.99
C ASN A 167 12.84 0.30 -8.52
N ALA A 168 11.67 0.01 -7.93
CA ALA A 168 11.57 -0.58 -6.59
C ALA A 168 12.37 -1.90 -6.49
N ALA A 169 12.15 -2.83 -7.42
CA ALA A 169 12.90 -4.09 -7.48
C ALA A 169 14.41 -3.89 -7.60
N THR A 170 14.85 -2.86 -8.33
CA THR A 170 16.26 -2.54 -8.49
C THR A 170 16.87 -2.07 -7.17
N MET A 171 16.17 -1.22 -6.43
CA MET A 171 16.62 -0.73 -5.13
C MET A 171 16.68 -1.85 -4.08
N PHE A 172 15.64 -2.69 -3.98
CA PHE A 172 15.63 -3.81 -3.03
C PHE A 172 16.73 -4.85 -3.35
N ARG A 173 16.95 -5.17 -4.63
CA ARG A 173 18.06 -6.04 -5.03
C ARG A 173 19.44 -5.45 -4.67
N ALA A 174 19.60 -4.14 -4.77
CA ALA A 174 20.84 -3.48 -4.32
C ALA A 174 21.05 -3.70 -2.81
N VAL A 175 20.01 -3.53 -1.97
CA VAL A 175 20.10 -3.82 -0.53
C VAL A 175 20.49 -5.28 -0.27
N LEU A 176 19.84 -6.24 -0.95
CA LEU A 176 20.15 -7.66 -0.81
C LEU A 176 21.60 -7.98 -1.20
N SER A 177 22.12 -7.34 -2.27
CA SER A 177 23.50 -7.54 -2.72
C SER A 177 24.55 -6.99 -1.73
N MET A 178 24.21 -5.95 -0.97
CA MET A 178 25.07 -5.41 0.08
C MET A 178 25.20 -6.34 1.29
N ASN A 179 24.18 -7.16 1.54
CA ASN A 179 24.12 -8.17 2.61
C ASN A 179 24.53 -7.64 3.99
N ARG A 180 23.96 -6.50 4.37
CA ARG A 180 24.20 -5.82 5.66
C ARG A 180 22.84 -5.54 6.34
N ASP A 181 22.52 -4.28 6.64
CA ASP A 181 21.26 -3.90 7.26
C ASP A 181 20.10 -3.96 6.25
N PHE A 182 18.85 -4.06 6.72
CA PHE A 182 17.60 -4.10 5.94
C PHE A 182 17.45 -5.28 4.98
N VAL A 183 18.22 -6.38 5.14
CA VAL A 183 18.15 -7.54 4.25
C VAL A 183 16.81 -8.26 4.38
N ALA A 184 16.29 -8.45 5.60
CA ALA A 184 15.04 -9.16 5.82
C ALA A 184 13.86 -8.34 5.27
N GLU A 185 13.82 -7.05 5.55
CA GLU A 185 12.81 -6.11 5.09
C GLU A 185 12.82 -6.01 3.55
N ALA A 186 13.98 -5.77 2.95
CA ALA A 186 14.12 -5.70 1.50
C ALA A 186 13.76 -7.02 0.79
N ASN A 187 14.02 -8.17 1.41
CA ASN A 187 13.64 -9.47 0.86
C ASN A 187 12.12 -9.66 0.89
N ALA A 188 11.44 -9.21 1.95
CA ALA A 188 9.99 -9.26 2.04
C ALA A 188 9.34 -8.43 0.92
N GLU A 189 9.73 -7.15 0.78
CA GLU A 189 9.20 -6.26 -0.25
C GLU A 189 9.54 -6.76 -1.66
N TRP A 190 10.79 -7.19 -1.89
CA TRP A 190 11.20 -7.73 -3.19
C TRP A 190 10.39 -8.96 -3.58
N SER A 191 10.04 -9.82 -2.62
CA SER A 191 9.18 -10.99 -2.88
C SER A 191 7.79 -10.59 -3.36
N VAL A 192 7.19 -9.54 -2.77
CA VAL A 192 5.90 -8.98 -3.20
C VAL A 192 6.03 -8.39 -4.61
N ILE A 193 7.03 -7.54 -4.82
CA ILE A 193 7.28 -6.93 -6.14
C ILE A 193 7.48 -7.98 -7.23
N GLN A 194 8.20 -9.08 -6.97
CA GLN A 194 8.33 -10.17 -7.93
C GLN A 194 7.00 -10.82 -8.31
N LYS A 195 6.09 -10.99 -7.34
CA LYS A 195 4.74 -11.51 -7.62
C LYS A 195 3.98 -10.53 -8.51
N ILE A 196 4.04 -9.23 -8.19
CA ILE A 196 3.38 -8.17 -8.96
C ILE A 196 3.91 -8.11 -10.40
N GLN A 197 5.23 -8.15 -10.57
CA GLN A 197 5.85 -8.16 -11.90
C GLN A 197 5.43 -9.38 -12.73
N ARG A 198 5.33 -10.57 -12.11
CA ARG A 198 4.82 -11.80 -12.81
C ARG A 198 3.34 -11.68 -13.15
N ALA A 199 2.52 -11.14 -12.22
CA ALA A 199 1.10 -10.91 -12.46
C ALA A 199 0.85 -9.86 -13.55
N ALA A 200 1.78 -8.91 -13.71
CA ALA A 200 1.75 -7.84 -14.70
C ALA A 200 0.38 -7.11 -14.75
N PRO A 201 -0.07 -6.48 -13.65
CA PRO A 201 -1.36 -5.78 -13.60
C PRO A 201 -1.45 -4.72 -14.69
N GLY A 202 -2.55 -4.74 -15.46
CA GLY A 202 -2.77 -3.86 -16.59
C GLY A 202 -3.35 -2.50 -16.20
N THR A 203 -3.93 -2.38 -15.01
CA THR A 203 -4.64 -1.18 -14.56
C THR A 203 -3.98 -0.54 -13.35
N GLU A 204 -4.24 0.75 -13.15
CA GLU A 204 -3.76 1.46 -11.95
C GLU A 204 -4.41 0.92 -10.67
N ILE A 205 -5.70 0.54 -10.75
CA ILE A 205 -6.44 -0.08 -9.65
C ILE A 205 -5.80 -1.42 -9.29
N GLY A 206 -5.51 -2.26 -10.28
CA GLY A 206 -4.82 -3.53 -10.06
C GLY A 206 -3.45 -3.36 -9.41
N LYS A 207 -2.66 -2.36 -9.85
CA LYS A 207 -1.37 -2.03 -9.22
C LYS A 207 -1.49 -1.61 -7.76
N LYS A 208 -2.51 -0.81 -7.42
CA LYS A 208 -2.77 -0.39 -6.03
C LYS A 208 -3.20 -1.56 -5.16
N ILE A 209 -4.13 -2.37 -5.64
CA ILE A 209 -4.61 -3.55 -4.91
C ILE A 209 -3.46 -4.57 -4.71
N ALA A 210 -2.54 -4.67 -5.66
CA ALA A 210 -1.36 -5.54 -5.57
C ALA A 210 -0.54 -5.35 -4.28
N LEU A 211 -0.50 -4.13 -3.75
CA LEU A 211 0.23 -3.77 -2.54
C LEU A 211 -0.56 -4.01 -1.23
N ILE A 212 -1.80 -4.47 -1.32
CA ILE A 212 -2.64 -4.72 -0.13
C ILE A 212 -2.36 -6.12 0.41
N ASP A 213 -1.91 -6.20 1.66
CA ASP A 213 -1.60 -7.47 2.33
C ASP A 213 -2.81 -8.39 2.52
N LYS A 214 -3.99 -7.81 2.70
CA LYS A 214 -5.26 -8.53 2.94
C LYS A 214 -6.37 -7.81 2.22
N ILE A 215 -6.78 -8.38 1.09
CA ILE A 215 -7.83 -7.78 0.27
C ILE A 215 -9.22 -8.10 0.79
N ASP A 216 -10.13 -7.19 0.54
CA ASP A 216 -11.54 -7.31 0.87
C ASP A 216 -12.42 -7.63 -0.34
N ARG A 217 -13.73 -7.67 -0.14
CA ARG A 217 -14.71 -7.98 -1.20
C ARG A 217 -14.75 -6.92 -2.29
N ALA A 218 -14.54 -5.64 -1.94
CA ALA A 218 -14.51 -4.56 -2.92
C ALA A 218 -13.26 -4.65 -3.80
N ASP A 219 -12.11 -4.99 -3.21
CA ASP A 219 -10.86 -5.21 -3.93
C ASP A 219 -11.00 -6.37 -4.93
N VAL A 220 -11.56 -7.51 -4.49
CA VAL A 220 -11.77 -8.67 -5.37
C VAL A 220 -12.74 -8.33 -6.51
N ALA A 221 -13.82 -7.59 -6.22
CA ALA A 221 -14.75 -7.13 -7.25
C ALA A 221 -14.01 -6.26 -8.29
N ALA A 222 -13.16 -5.34 -7.85
CA ALA A 222 -12.38 -4.50 -8.74
C ALA A 222 -11.36 -5.30 -9.57
N LEU A 223 -10.71 -6.31 -8.99
CA LEU A 223 -9.81 -7.19 -9.73
C LEU A 223 -10.54 -8.02 -10.80
N PHE A 224 -11.72 -8.56 -10.50
CA PHE A 224 -12.49 -9.30 -11.48
C PHE A 224 -13.04 -8.41 -12.59
N ASP A 225 -13.47 -7.19 -12.28
CA ASP A 225 -13.90 -6.22 -13.27
C ASP A 225 -12.73 -5.72 -14.13
N GLN A 226 -11.68 -5.16 -13.51
CA GLN A 226 -10.63 -4.42 -14.18
C GLN A 226 -9.51 -5.29 -14.76
N GLU A 227 -9.11 -6.34 -14.06
CA GLU A 227 -7.98 -7.18 -14.47
C GLU A 227 -8.44 -8.43 -15.21
N LEU A 228 -9.49 -9.12 -14.75
CA LEU A 228 -10.06 -10.28 -15.44
C LEU A 228 -10.97 -9.87 -16.62
N ASN A 229 -11.56 -8.68 -16.57
CA ASN A 229 -12.54 -8.17 -17.53
C ASN A 229 -13.75 -9.11 -17.68
N LEU A 230 -14.33 -9.43 -16.54
CA LEU A 230 -15.28 -10.54 -16.39
C LEU A 230 -16.54 -10.36 -17.22
N GLU A 231 -17.05 -9.12 -17.38
CA GLU A 231 -18.20 -8.81 -18.25
C GLU A 231 -17.95 -9.27 -19.69
N LYS A 232 -16.80 -8.88 -20.24
CA LYS A 232 -16.42 -9.26 -21.61
C LYS A 232 -16.24 -10.76 -21.74
N LEU A 233 -15.71 -11.41 -20.72
CA LEU A 233 -15.52 -12.85 -20.65
C LEU A 233 -16.86 -13.58 -20.70
N TYR A 234 -17.84 -13.15 -19.87
CA TYR A 234 -19.16 -13.73 -19.79
C TYR A 234 -19.97 -13.47 -21.08
N THR A 235 -19.93 -12.26 -21.62
CA THR A 235 -20.59 -11.92 -22.87
C THR A 235 -20.09 -12.77 -24.03
N LYS A 236 -18.77 -12.93 -24.16
CA LYS A 236 -18.16 -13.77 -25.22
C LYS A 236 -18.53 -15.23 -25.12
N ARG A 237 -18.83 -15.73 -23.92
CA ARG A 237 -19.22 -17.13 -23.65
C ARG A 237 -20.72 -17.33 -23.55
N GLY A 238 -21.53 -16.27 -23.72
CA GLY A 238 -22.98 -16.34 -23.66
C GLY A 238 -23.51 -16.61 -22.24
N VAL A 239 -22.76 -16.26 -21.19
CA VAL A 239 -23.20 -16.36 -19.80
C VAL A 239 -24.28 -15.30 -19.55
N LYS A 240 -25.37 -15.67 -18.89
CA LYS A 240 -26.47 -14.73 -18.56
C LYS A 240 -25.99 -13.71 -17.55
N THR A 241 -26.30 -12.44 -17.81
CA THR A 241 -26.05 -11.32 -16.89
C THR A 241 -27.37 -10.75 -16.40
N TYR A 242 -27.36 -10.02 -15.29
CA TYR A 242 -28.54 -9.46 -14.66
C TYR A 242 -28.45 -7.95 -14.60
N ASP A 243 -29.55 -7.25 -14.94
CA ASP A 243 -29.61 -5.78 -14.85
C ASP A 243 -30.00 -5.36 -13.42
N THR A 244 -29.11 -4.61 -12.77
CA THR A 244 -29.32 -4.06 -11.42
C THR A 244 -29.81 -2.61 -11.45
N THR A 245 -29.97 -1.99 -12.63
CA THR A 245 -30.41 -0.61 -12.74
C THR A 245 -31.93 -0.50 -12.57
N PHE A 246 -32.37 0.38 -11.69
CA PHE A 246 -33.79 0.74 -11.58
C PHE A 246 -34.20 1.58 -12.80
N LYS A 247 -34.99 0.98 -13.69
CA LYS A 247 -35.73 1.73 -14.74
C LYS A 247 -37.16 1.90 -14.28
N ALA A 248 -37.58 3.15 -14.04
CA ALA A 248 -39.01 3.42 -13.79
C ALA A 248 -39.83 2.93 -14.97
N PRO A 249 -41.01 2.29 -14.73
CA PRO A 249 -41.88 1.80 -15.80
C PRO A 249 -42.37 2.98 -16.64
N THR A 250 -41.94 3.08 -17.87
CA THR A 250 -42.57 3.93 -18.88
C THR A 250 -43.66 3.14 -19.53
N GLU A 251 -44.92 3.48 -19.16
CA GLU A 251 -46.17 3.07 -19.73
C GLU A 251 -46.56 1.57 -19.75
N ALA A 252 -47.71 1.31 -19.17
CA ALA A 252 -48.40 0.01 -19.14
C ALA A 252 -49.02 -0.32 -20.50
N SER A 253 -48.25 -0.63 -21.52
CA SER A 253 -48.74 -1.28 -22.71
C SER A 253 -47.65 -1.83 -23.61
N THR A 254 -47.09 -2.93 -23.25
CA THR A 254 -46.70 -3.99 -24.22
C THR A 254 -46.51 -5.26 -23.39
N ALA A 255 -47.58 -5.99 -23.26
CA ALA A 255 -47.57 -7.31 -22.66
C ALA A 255 -46.66 -8.25 -23.45
N MET A 256 -45.92 -9.05 -22.72
CA MET A 256 -45.25 -10.28 -23.15
C MET A 256 -44.16 -10.17 -24.20
N GLN A 257 -43.06 -9.57 -23.81
CA GLN A 257 -41.74 -10.15 -24.14
C GLN A 257 -41.11 -10.60 -22.82
N THR A 258 -41.16 -11.90 -22.61
CA THR A 258 -40.56 -12.60 -21.46
C THR A 258 -39.04 -12.60 -21.61
N GLU A 259 -38.41 -11.44 -21.47
CA GLU A 259 -37.05 -11.37 -20.97
C GLU A 259 -37.19 -11.34 -19.45
N THR A 260 -37.01 -12.48 -18.82
CA THR A 260 -36.88 -12.59 -17.36
C THR A 260 -35.57 -11.93 -16.93
N VAL A 261 -35.52 -10.62 -16.99
CA VAL A 261 -34.52 -9.84 -16.28
C VAL A 261 -34.94 -9.85 -14.82
N THR A 262 -34.34 -10.71 -14.04
CA THR A 262 -34.54 -10.72 -12.59
C THR A 262 -33.96 -9.41 -12.07
N LYS A 263 -34.83 -8.45 -11.68
CA LYS A 263 -34.37 -7.21 -11.04
C LYS A 263 -33.69 -7.56 -9.73
N MET A 264 -32.42 -7.35 -9.63
CA MET A 264 -31.72 -7.34 -8.34
C MET A 264 -31.81 -5.95 -7.72
N GLU A 265 -32.15 -5.91 -6.43
CA GLU A 265 -32.08 -4.66 -5.69
C GLU A 265 -30.62 -4.24 -5.50
N PRO A 266 -30.30 -2.94 -5.61
CA PRO A 266 -28.94 -2.45 -5.44
C PRO A 266 -28.44 -2.66 -4.01
N ALA A 267 -27.15 -2.91 -3.85
CA ALA A 267 -26.52 -2.98 -2.54
C ALA A 267 -26.61 -1.63 -1.82
N THR A 268 -26.93 -1.65 -0.53
CA THR A 268 -27.25 -0.44 0.26
C THR A 268 -26.05 0.20 0.94
N ASP A 269 -24.92 -0.50 1.02
CA ASP A 269 -23.72 -0.15 1.81
C ASP A 269 -22.49 0.20 0.96
N ILE A 270 -22.69 0.42 -0.35
CA ILE A 270 -21.59 0.72 -1.29
C ILE A 270 -21.57 2.18 -1.77
N ALA A 271 -22.50 3.03 -1.27
CA ALA A 271 -22.70 4.39 -1.80
C ALA A 271 -21.43 5.25 -1.78
N ASP A 272 -20.65 5.17 -0.70
CA ASP A 272 -19.43 5.95 -0.49
C ASP A 272 -18.14 5.18 -0.83
N ASN A 273 -18.25 3.93 -1.31
CA ASN A 273 -17.08 3.14 -1.66
C ASN A 273 -16.53 3.58 -3.03
N TRP A 274 -15.22 3.86 -3.09
CA TRP A 274 -14.56 4.32 -4.32
C TRP A 274 -14.51 3.26 -5.44
N LEU A 275 -14.66 1.97 -5.09
CA LEU A 275 -14.76 0.83 -6.02
C LEU A 275 -16.21 0.48 -6.38
N ARG A 276 -17.18 1.32 -5.99
CA ARG A 276 -18.60 1.11 -6.27
C ARG A 276 -18.89 0.70 -7.72
N PRO A 277 -18.32 1.31 -8.76
CA PRO A 277 -18.59 0.91 -10.15
C PRO A 277 -18.26 -0.56 -10.41
N SER A 278 -17.12 -1.04 -9.93
CA SER A 278 -16.71 -2.43 -10.10
C SER A 278 -17.55 -3.39 -9.25
N ILE A 279 -17.99 -2.97 -8.06
CA ILE A 279 -18.92 -3.75 -7.23
C ILE A 279 -20.26 -3.91 -7.95
N GLU A 280 -20.85 -2.83 -8.47
CA GLU A 280 -22.12 -2.86 -9.21
C GLU A 280 -22.02 -3.77 -10.46
N GLU A 281 -20.87 -3.77 -11.13
CA GLU A 281 -20.63 -4.64 -12.29
C GLU A 281 -20.59 -6.11 -11.90
N VAL A 282 -19.83 -6.47 -10.87
CA VAL A 282 -19.71 -7.85 -10.39
C VAL A 282 -21.05 -8.39 -9.83
N LEU A 283 -21.86 -7.53 -9.19
CA LEU A 283 -23.20 -7.90 -8.75
C LEU A 283 -24.11 -8.32 -9.92
N LYS A 284 -24.06 -7.62 -11.08
CA LYS A 284 -24.77 -7.99 -12.30
C LYS A 284 -24.36 -9.37 -12.84
N LEU A 285 -23.10 -9.72 -12.65
CA LEU A 285 -22.50 -10.96 -13.13
C LEU A 285 -22.72 -12.14 -12.19
N GLN A 286 -23.23 -11.88 -10.98
CA GLN A 286 -23.56 -12.89 -9.97
C GLN A 286 -22.43 -13.90 -9.70
N VAL A 287 -21.25 -13.39 -9.40
CA VAL A 287 -20.12 -14.22 -8.99
C VAL A 287 -20.40 -14.79 -7.60
N ARG A 288 -20.33 -16.11 -7.47
CA ARG A 288 -20.53 -16.80 -6.18
C ARG A 288 -19.59 -16.26 -5.11
N GLY A 289 -20.16 -15.85 -4.00
CA GLY A 289 -19.41 -15.25 -2.88
C GLY A 289 -19.26 -13.72 -2.96
N LEU A 290 -19.68 -13.09 -4.08
CA LEU A 290 -19.75 -11.64 -4.23
C LEU A 290 -21.19 -11.13 -4.40
N GLU A 291 -22.20 -11.96 -4.13
CA GLU A 291 -23.58 -11.53 -4.12
C GLU A 291 -23.90 -10.65 -2.91
N ALA A 292 -24.88 -9.77 -3.03
CA ALA A 292 -25.43 -9.08 -1.85
C ALA A 292 -26.15 -10.08 -0.94
N GLY A 293 -26.00 -9.92 0.35
CA GLY A 293 -26.67 -10.75 1.36
C GLY A 293 -28.20 -10.53 1.39
N PRO A 294 -28.94 -11.32 2.19
CA PRO A 294 -30.38 -11.17 2.33
C PRO A 294 -30.87 -9.80 2.85
N ASN A 295 -29.94 -9.04 3.46
CA ASN A 295 -30.16 -7.68 3.94
C ASN A 295 -29.79 -6.61 2.90
N HIS A 296 -29.58 -6.99 1.66
CA HIS A 296 -29.12 -6.13 0.55
C HIS A 296 -27.78 -5.42 0.84
N LYS A 297 -26.92 -6.01 1.67
CA LYS A 297 -25.56 -5.51 1.91
C LYS A 297 -24.55 -6.32 1.12
N PHE A 298 -23.58 -5.60 0.55
CA PHE A 298 -22.44 -6.20 -0.11
C PHE A 298 -21.30 -6.51 0.88
N ASP A 299 -21.23 -5.79 2.01
CA ASP A 299 -20.16 -5.85 2.99
C ASP A 299 -18.77 -5.63 2.33
N PRO A 300 -18.51 -4.45 1.73
CA PRO A 300 -17.33 -4.20 0.90
C PRO A 300 -16.02 -4.43 1.64
N ASP A 301 -15.94 -4.07 2.92
CA ASP A 301 -14.72 -4.15 3.74
C ASP A 301 -14.49 -5.55 4.37
N LYS A 302 -15.33 -6.53 4.06
CA LYS A 302 -15.14 -7.89 4.55
C LYS A 302 -13.94 -8.54 3.86
N LEU A 303 -12.94 -8.96 4.62
CA LEU A 303 -11.76 -9.65 4.10
C LEU A 303 -12.16 -10.97 3.42
N ILE A 304 -11.44 -11.29 2.33
CA ILE A 304 -11.61 -12.53 1.58
C ILE A 304 -10.55 -13.54 2.01
N THR A 305 -11.01 -14.73 2.35
CA THR A 305 -10.11 -15.86 2.65
C THR A 305 -9.71 -16.59 1.38
N LYS A 306 -8.61 -17.34 1.45
CA LYS A 306 -8.08 -18.15 0.36
C LYS A 306 -9.08 -19.20 -0.13
N GLY A 307 -9.88 -19.77 0.80
CA GLY A 307 -10.97 -20.71 0.48
C GLY A 307 -12.13 -20.04 -0.25
N GLU A 308 -12.56 -18.84 0.19
CA GLU A 308 -13.61 -18.06 -0.49
C GLU A 308 -13.14 -17.62 -1.89
N PHE A 309 -11.90 -17.19 -2.04
CA PHE A 309 -11.35 -16.83 -3.34
C PHE A 309 -11.28 -18.02 -4.31
N ALA A 310 -10.94 -19.23 -3.81
CA ALA A 310 -11.00 -20.46 -4.61
C ALA A 310 -12.42 -20.74 -5.12
N LEU A 311 -13.45 -20.54 -4.29
CA LEU A 311 -14.87 -20.71 -4.69
C LEU A 311 -15.29 -19.73 -5.78
N MET A 312 -14.82 -18.48 -5.72
CA MET A 312 -15.08 -17.48 -6.76
C MET A 312 -14.45 -17.88 -8.10
N LEU A 313 -13.17 -18.30 -8.07
CA LEU A 313 -12.47 -18.77 -9.28
C LEU A 313 -13.15 -20.02 -9.88
N GLU A 314 -13.58 -20.97 -9.05
CA GLU A 314 -14.30 -22.15 -9.49
C GLU A 314 -15.64 -21.79 -10.16
N ASP A 315 -16.44 -20.91 -9.57
CA ASP A 315 -17.71 -20.44 -10.13
C ASP A 315 -17.52 -19.79 -11.51
N ILE A 316 -16.55 -18.89 -11.61
CA ILE A 316 -16.21 -18.25 -12.88
C ILE A 316 -15.78 -19.30 -13.91
N LEU A 317 -14.95 -20.26 -13.51
CA LEU A 317 -14.48 -21.33 -14.40
C LEU A 317 -15.61 -22.21 -14.93
N ILE A 318 -16.56 -22.57 -14.06
CA ILE A 318 -17.76 -23.36 -14.43
C ILE A 318 -18.60 -22.57 -15.43
N LYS A 319 -18.92 -21.33 -15.13
CA LYS A 319 -19.74 -20.46 -16.00
C LYS A 319 -19.09 -20.23 -17.36
N VAL A 320 -17.79 -19.98 -17.39
CA VAL A 320 -17.06 -19.73 -18.64
C VAL A 320 -16.92 -20.98 -19.51
N ASN A 321 -16.70 -22.14 -18.91
CA ASN A 321 -16.57 -23.40 -19.66
C ASN A 321 -17.89 -24.09 -19.95
N GLY A 322 -18.97 -23.75 -19.23
CA GLY A 322 -20.26 -24.44 -19.30
C GLY A 322 -20.19 -25.88 -18.76
N ASP A 323 -19.20 -26.18 -17.91
CA ASP A 323 -18.97 -27.54 -17.39
C ASP A 323 -19.37 -27.63 -15.91
N GLU A 324 -20.65 -27.92 -15.68
CA GLU A 324 -21.23 -28.12 -14.33
C GLU A 324 -20.56 -29.26 -13.53
N LYS A 325 -19.90 -30.21 -14.22
CA LYS A 325 -19.24 -31.34 -13.55
C LYS A 325 -18.03 -30.90 -12.73
N LEU A 326 -17.49 -29.74 -13.02
CA LEU A 326 -16.37 -29.16 -12.23
C LEU A 326 -16.78 -28.92 -10.77
N ALA A 327 -18.04 -28.58 -10.52
CA ALA A 327 -18.55 -28.32 -9.15
C ALA A 327 -18.48 -29.56 -8.23
N THR A 328 -18.35 -30.74 -8.78
CA THR A 328 -18.37 -32.01 -8.03
C THR A 328 -17.18 -32.91 -8.32
N LYS A 329 -16.22 -32.42 -9.10
CA LYS A 329 -15.10 -33.21 -9.65
C LYS A 329 -14.28 -33.94 -8.59
N PHE A 330 -14.09 -33.34 -7.44
CA PHE A 330 -13.27 -33.87 -6.37
C PHE A 330 -14.07 -34.35 -5.14
N LEU A 331 -15.39 -34.47 -5.26
CA LEU A 331 -16.22 -35.04 -4.19
C LEU A 331 -15.78 -36.49 -3.91
N GLY A 332 -15.51 -36.77 -2.63
CA GLY A 332 -15.03 -38.09 -2.18
C GLY A 332 -13.55 -38.36 -2.41
N ALA A 333 -12.79 -37.41 -2.97
CA ALA A 333 -11.34 -37.53 -3.09
C ALA A 333 -10.67 -37.36 -1.70
N THR A 334 -9.51 -37.95 -1.53
CA THR A 334 -8.66 -37.72 -0.36
C THR A 334 -7.99 -36.35 -0.46
N SER A 335 -7.99 -35.60 0.63
CA SER A 335 -7.29 -34.31 0.69
C SER A 335 -5.76 -34.51 0.65
N PRO A 336 -5.04 -33.81 -0.24
CA PRO A 336 -3.60 -33.77 -0.19
C PRO A 336 -3.06 -32.77 0.85
N PHE A 337 -3.94 -31.93 1.45
CA PHE A 337 -3.57 -30.89 2.38
C PHE A 337 -3.78 -31.34 3.83
N PRO A 338 -2.78 -31.14 4.71
CA PRO A 338 -2.91 -31.56 6.12
C PRO A 338 -3.96 -30.76 6.91
N ASP A 339 -4.26 -29.54 6.46
CA ASP A 339 -5.14 -28.57 7.13
C ASP A 339 -6.55 -28.44 6.49
N VAL A 340 -6.80 -29.07 5.34
CA VAL A 340 -8.11 -29.01 4.67
C VAL A 340 -8.70 -30.41 4.57
N ARG A 341 -9.80 -30.64 5.28
CA ARG A 341 -10.53 -31.91 5.24
C ARG A 341 -11.33 -32.04 3.94
N ASN A 342 -11.60 -33.25 3.50
CA ASN A 342 -12.40 -33.54 2.29
C ASN A 342 -13.91 -33.16 2.41
N ASP A 343 -14.40 -32.93 3.64
CA ASP A 343 -15.74 -32.42 3.91
C ASP A 343 -15.80 -30.89 4.09
N HIS A 344 -14.69 -30.19 3.88
CA HIS A 344 -14.64 -28.73 3.93
C HIS A 344 -15.48 -28.14 2.79
N TYR A 345 -16.29 -27.11 3.07
CA TYR A 345 -17.25 -26.51 2.12
C TYR A 345 -16.60 -26.02 0.81
N ALA A 346 -15.33 -25.58 0.87
CA ALA A 346 -14.57 -25.13 -0.30
C ALA A 346 -13.62 -26.22 -0.87
N PHE A 347 -13.69 -27.46 -0.39
CA PHE A 347 -12.73 -28.50 -0.76
C PHE A 347 -12.62 -28.71 -2.27
N ASN A 348 -13.75 -28.84 -2.99
CA ASN A 348 -13.74 -29.02 -4.42
C ASN A 348 -13.09 -27.85 -5.17
N ALA A 349 -13.39 -26.63 -4.73
CA ALA A 349 -12.82 -25.41 -5.31
C ALA A 349 -11.32 -25.28 -5.04
N ILE A 350 -10.88 -25.64 -3.83
CA ILE A 350 -9.44 -25.66 -3.46
C ILE A 350 -8.70 -26.67 -4.34
N MET A 351 -9.24 -27.88 -4.49
CA MET A 351 -8.68 -28.91 -5.36
C MET A 351 -8.66 -28.48 -6.84
N THR A 352 -9.72 -27.83 -7.31
CA THR A 352 -9.80 -27.27 -8.66
C THR A 352 -8.74 -26.20 -8.88
N ALA A 353 -8.65 -25.22 -7.96
CA ALA A 353 -7.71 -24.12 -8.08
C ALA A 353 -6.25 -24.57 -7.99
N THR A 354 -5.94 -25.49 -7.07
CA THR A 354 -4.56 -25.98 -6.90
C THR A 354 -4.12 -26.92 -8.02
N SER A 355 -5.00 -27.82 -8.48
CA SER A 355 -4.67 -28.72 -9.61
C SER A 355 -4.45 -27.99 -10.93
N ARG A 356 -4.97 -26.76 -11.05
CA ARG A 356 -4.78 -25.87 -12.20
C ARG A 356 -3.69 -24.81 -12.00
N GLY A 357 -3.10 -24.73 -10.81
CA GLY A 357 -2.06 -23.76 -10.50
C GLY A 357 -2.55 -22.33 -10.27
N PHE A 358 -3.88 -22.12 -10.12
CA PHE A 358 -4.41 -20.78 -9.78
C PHE A 358 -4.04 -20.37 -8.37
N LEU A 359 -4.02 -21.32 -7.45
CA LEU A 359 -3.60 -21.14 -6.07
C LEU A 359 -2.59 -22.22 -5.69
N GLU A 360 -1.64 -21.87 -4.84
CA GLU A 360 -0.62 -22.80 -4.37
C GLU A 360 -0.79 -23.07 -2.86
N ALA A 361 -0.55 -24.31 -2.43
CA ALA A 361 -0.30 -24.64 -1.03
C ALA A 361 1.11 -24.21 -0.64
N ASP A 362 1.36 -24.08 0.66
CA ASP A 362 2.70 -23.83 1.18
C ASP A 362 3.64 -25.00 0.80
N LYS A 363 4.74 -24.68 0.14
CA LYS A 363 5.67 -25.70 -0.38
C LYS A 363 6.46 -26.43 0.70
N ALA A 364 6.60 -25.83 1.89
CA ALA A 364 7.35 -26.41 2.98
C ALA A 364 6.45 -27.28 3.89
N THR A 365 5.21 -26.85 4.15
CA THR A 365 4.28 -27.54 5.06
C THR A 365 3.22 -28.36 4.35
N GLY A 366 2.95 -28.08 3.09
CA GLY A 366 1.84 -28.64 2.32
C GLY A 366 0.45 -28.07 2.72
N GLU A 367 0.39 -27.12 3.64
CA GLU A 367 -0.85 -26.51 4.10
C GLU A 367 -1.42 -25.57 3.03
N PHE A 368 -2.72 -25.62 2.83
CA PHE A 368 -3.41 -24.67 1.94
C PHE A 368 -3.77 -23.36 2.66
N ARG A 369 -4.07 -23.42 3.96
CA ARG A 369 -4.49 -22.29 4.80
C ARG A 369 -5.76 -21.61 4.29
N ALA A 370 -6.83 -22.40 4.17
CA ALA A 370 -8.09 -21.97 3.57
C ALA A 370 -8.73 -20.74 4.25
N THR A 371 -8.45 -20.53 5.54
CA THR A 371 -8.98 -19.42 6.36
C THR A 371 -8.10 -18.17 6.35
N ASP A 372 -6.89 -18.24 5.82
CA ASP A 372 -6.01 -17.09 5.75
C ASP A 372 -6.52 -16.09 4.71
N PRO A 373 -6.40 -14.79 4.97
CA PRO A 373 -6.75 -13.77 3.99
C PRO A 373 -5.84 -13.84 2.76
N VAL A 374 -6.36 -13.45 1.60
CA VAL A 374 -5.60 -13.36 0.35
C VAL A 374 -4.94 -12.00 0.25
N SER A 375 -3.66 -11.96 -0.20
CA SER A 375 -3.01 -10.71 -0.58
C SER A 375 -3.38 -10.27 -2.00
N GLY A 376 -3.30 -8.96 -2.26
CA GLY A 376 -3.53 -8.42 -3.61
C GLY A 376 -2.57 -9.00 -4.65
N ALA A 377 -1.30 -9.16 -4.29
CA ALA A 377 -0.29 -9.76 -5.17
C ALA A 377 -0.63 -11.22 -5.52
N ASP A 378 -1.07 -12.04 -4.53
CA ASP A 378 -1.44 -13.43 -4.77
C ASP A 378 -2.74 -13.54 -5.58
N ALA A 379 -3.72 -12.68 -5.33
CA ALA A 379 -4.96 -12.63 -6.10
C ALA A 379 -4.70 -12.26 -7.57
N LEU A 380 -3.87 -11.26 -7.84
CA LEU A 380 -3.48 -10.88 -9.20
C LEU A 380 -2.72 -11.98 -9.93
N LEU A 381 -1.78 -12.63 -9.25
CA LEU A 381 -1.06 -13.76 -9.84
C LEU A 381 -2.03 -14.90 -10.20
N SER A 382 -2.98 -15.20 -9.29
CA SER A 382 -4.03 -16.19 -9.56
C SER A 382 -4.90 -15.81 -10.76
N ILE A 383 -5.28 -14.53 -10.89
CA ILE A 383 -6.03 -14.02 -12.03
C ILE A 383 -5.22 -14.15 -13.33
N ARG A 384 -3.93 -13.89 -13.28
CA ARG A 384 -3.04 -14.04 -14.43
C ARG A 384 -3.01 -15.48 -14.92
N GLU A 385 -2.74 -16.43 -14.02
CA GLU A 385 -2.73 -17.86 -14.32
C GLU A 385 -4.09 -18.35 -14.86
N PHE A 386 -5.18 -17.81 -14.28
CA PHE A 386 -6.54 -18.10 -14.73
C PHE A 386 -6.78 -17.61 -16.17
N LYS A 387 -6.37 -16.37 -16.50
CA LYS A 387 -6.47 -15.81 -17.87
C LYS A 387 -5.67 -16.66 -18.87
N ASP A 388 -4.45 -17.01 -18.53
CA ASP A 388 -3.55 -17.75 -19.41
C ASP A 388 -4.13 -19.14 -19.77
N GLN A 389 -4.84 -19.81 -18.85
CA GLN A 389 -5.52 -21.08 -19.13
C GLN A 389 -6.79 -20.93 -19.96
N LEU A 390 -7.48 -19.79 -19.86
CA LEU A 390 -8.67 -19.54 -20.66
C LEU A 390 -8.36 -19.14 -22.12
N LYS A 391 -7.08 -18.96 -22.46
CA LYS A 391 -6.58 -18.57 -23.80
C LYS A 391 -7.33 -17.38 -24.39
N PHE A 392 -7.07 -16.20 -23.82
CA PHE A 392 -7.57 -14.93 -24.36
C PHE A 392 -6.60 -14.26 -25.29
#